data_e8423683d8a2b23009514912b1748e35
#
_entry.id   e8423683d8a2b23009514912b1748e35
#
_cell.length_a   1.000
_cell.length_b   1.000
_cell.length_c   1.000
_cell.angle_alpha   90.00
_cell.angle_beta   90.00
_cell.angle_gamma   90.00
#
_symmetry.space_group_name_H-M   'P 1'
#
loop_
_entity.id
_entity.type
_entity.pdbx_description
1 polymer ?
#
loop_
_entity_poly.entity_id
_entity_poly.type
_entity_poly.pdbx_seq_one_letter_code
_entity_poly.pdbx_strand_id
1 'polypeptide(L)'
;MKLVSTYYIIKTNIIQGASYMKNYKKTKLACYLGFITQAIAANFAPLLYLKFHAEYNITLGNIALISTCFFFTXLIVDLFCAKFVDKIGYRICIVTSEACSAIGLVGLAFLPGILPNPFAGIIISVIIYAIGSGLIEVLCSPIIEACPFDNKEATMSLLHSFYCWGAVGTILVSTIFFAVFGINSWKWLAVLLALIPTVNIYNFATCPIEYLVDENEGMSISALFKTPLFWIAIIL
;
A
#
# COMPACT_ATOMS: atom_id res chain seq x y z
N MET A 1 -12.45 43.66 27.06
CA MET A 1 -12.68 43.20 25.69
C MET A 1 -11.52 42.37 25.15
N LYS A 2 -10.25 42.78 25.27
CA LYS A 2 -9.08 42.01 24.79
C LYS A 2 -8.92 40.63 25.45
N LEU A 3 -9.15 40.49 26.75
CA LEU A 3 -8.98 39.21 27.48
C LEU A 3 -9.99 38.13 27.01
N VAL A 4 -11.24 38.54 26.69
CA VAL A 4 -12.26 37.63 26.20
C VAL A 4 -11.91 37.15 24.78
N SER A 5 -11.43 38.07 23.93
CA SER A 5 -10.98 37.74 22.57
C SER A 5 -9.81 36.76 22.61
N THR A 6 -8.82 36.99 23.47
CA THR A 6 -7.66 36.10 23.65
C THR A 6 -8.09 34.72 24.13
N TYR A 7 -9.02 34.65 25.09
CA TYR A 7 -9.56 33.38 25.60
C TYR A 7 -10.24 32.57 24.48
N TYR A 8 -11.07 33.23 23.65
CA TYR A 8 -11.73 32.55 22.53
C TYR A 8 -10.73 32.04 21.50
N ILE A 9 -9.69 32.81 21.18
CA ILE A 9 -8.65 32.42 20.24
C ILE A 9 -7.90 31.18 20.78
N ILE A 10 -7.48 31.22 22.07
CA ILE A 10 -6.77 30.10 22.70
C ILE A 10 -7.67 28.85 22.72
N LYS A 11 -8.93 29.01 23.12
CA LYS A 11 -9.90 27.91 23.18
C LYS A 11 -10.14 27.30 21.80
N THR A 12 -10.28 28.13 20.75
CA THR A 12 -10.45 27.67 19.37
C THR A 12 -9.22 26.90 18.91
N ASN A 13 -8.02 27.45 19.19
CA ASN A 13 -6.78 26.77 18.79
C ASN A 13 -6.57 25.45 19.55
N ILE A 14 -6.95 25.38 20.83
CA ILE A 14 -6.87 24.12 21.61
C ILE A 14 -7.86 23.09 21.05
N ILE A 15 -9.11 23.50 20.76
CA ILE A 15 -10.13 22.61 20.22
C ILE A 15 -9.73 22.13 18.81
N GLN A 16 -9.22 23.02 17.96
CA GLN A 16 -8.73 22.67 16.63
C GLN A 16 -7.53 21.75 16.73
N GLY A 17 -6.59 22.04 17.63
CA GLY A 17 -5.42 21.20 17.88
C GLY A 17 -5.81 19.80 18.35
N ALA A 18 -6.74 19.69 19.30
CA ALA A 18 -7.20 18.41 19.80
C ALA A 18 -7.94 17.60 18.72
N SER A 19 -8.78 18.27 17.93
CA SER A 19 -9.48 17.63 16.79
C SER A 19 -8.49 17.19 15.72
N TYR A 20 -7.50 18.01 15.45
CA TYR A 20 -6.46 17.76 14.46
C TYR A 20 -5.61 16.54 14.86
N MET A 21 -5.14 16.49 16.11
CA MET A 21 -4.35 15.37 16.64
C MET A 21 -5.13 14.06 16.66
N LYS A 22 -6.42 14.12 16.93
CA LYS A 22 -7.28 12.94 16.92
C LYS A 22 -7.41 12.33 15.53
N ASN A 23 -7.40 13.15 14.49
CA ASN A 23 -7.50 12.69 13.11
C ASN A 23 -6.20 12.06 12.59
N TYR A 24 -5.02 12.55 12.98
CA TYR A 24 -3.74 11.98 12.51
C TYR A 24 -3.47 10.58 13.04
N LYS A 25 -4.08 10.16 14.15
CA LYS A 25 -4.04 8.76 14.59
C LYS A 25 -4.69 7.84 13.55
N LYS A 26 -5.74 8.32 12.88
CA LYS A 26 -6.41 7.58 11.80
C LYS A 26 -5.50 7.49 10.57
N THR A 27 -4.82 8.57 10.22
CA THR A 27 -3.83 8.57 9.11
C THR A 27 -2.72 7.55 9.38
N LYS A 28 -2.16 7.57 10.60
CA LYS A 28 -1.13 6.63 11.02
C LYS A 28 -1.60 5.18 10.90
N LEU A 29 -2.80 4.89 11.43
CA LEU A 29 -3.40 3.55 11.33
C LEU A 29 -3.62 3.14 9.87
N ALA A 30 -4.13 4.05 9.03
CA ALA A 30 -4.34 3.76 7.60
C ALA A 30 -3.03 3.41 6.90
N CYS A 31 -1.94 4.13 7.17
CA CYS A 31 -0.62 3.84 6.58
C CYS A 31 -0.08 2.49 7.07
N TYR A 32 -0.27 2.16 8.37
CA TYR A 32 0.14 0.87 8.91
C TYR A 32 -0.62 -0.30 8.26
N LEU A 33 -1.95 -0.14 8.08
CA LEU A 33 -2.77 -1.13 7.37
C LEU A 33 -2.39 -1.20 5.88
N GLY A 34 -1.99 -0.09 5.28
CA GLY A 34 -1.46 -0.05 3.92
C GLY A 34 -0.23 -0.93 3.78
N PHE A 35 0.74 -0.84 4.70
CA PHE A 35 1.93 -1.69 4.68
C PHE A 35 1.60 -3.17 4.92
N ILE A 36 0.54 -3.47 5.69
CA ILE A 36 0.02 -4.85 5.80
C ILE A 36 -0.58 -5.29 4.45
N THR A 37 -1.36 -4.41 3.78
CA THR A 37 -1.90 -4.69 2.43
C THR A 37 -0.76 -4.99 1.44
N GLN A 38 0.29 -4.17 1.46
CA GLN A 38 1.48 -4.37 0.61
C GLN A 38 2.14 -5.72 0.90
N ALA A 39 2.27 -6.09 2.17
CA ALA A 39 2.86 -7.36 2.58
C ALA A 39 2.02 -8.55 2.10
N ILE A 40 0.69 -8.45 2.18
CA ILE A 40 -0.24 -9.47 1.65
C ILE A 40 -0.02 -9.62 0.13
N ALA A 41 0.01 -8.51 -0.60
CA ALA A 41 0.20 -8.50 -2.05
C ALA A 41 1.51 -9.17 -2.47
N ALA A 42 2.59 -8.92 -1.74
CA ALA A 42 3.91 -9.46 -2.06
C ALA A 42 4.06 -10.95 -1.68
N ASN A 43 3.38 -11.41 -0.62
CA ASN A 43 3.68 -12.72 -0.01
C ASN A 43 2.60 -13.77 -0.22
N PHE A 44 1.35 -13.41 -0.56
CA PHE A 44 0.27 -14.38 -0.64
C PHE A 44 0.37 -15.29 -1.88
N ALA A 45 0.55 -14.72 -3.09
CA ALA A 45 0.61 -15.53 -4.31
C ALA A 45 1.79 -16.54 -4.30
N PRO A 46 2.99 -16.19 -3.80
CA PRO A 46 4.08 -17.17 -3.69
C PRO A 46 3.72 -18.43 -2.91
N LEU A 47 2.88 -18.33 -1.88
CA LEU A 47 2.41 -19.50 -1.11
C LEU A 47 1.55 -20.44 -1.95
N LEU A 48 1.00 -19.96 -3.07
CA LEU A 48 0.09 -20.71 -3.95
C LEU A 48 0.78 -21.22 -5.23
N TYR A 49 2.08 -20.99 -5.42
CA TYR A 49 2.76 -21.33 -6.69
C TYR A 49 2.65 -22.82 -7.03
N LEU A 50 2.89 -23.69 -6.06
CA LEU A 50 2.74 -25.15 -6.28
C LEU A 50 1.28 -25.53 -6.53
N LYS A 51 0.35 -24.82 -5.88
CA LYS A 51 -1.09 -25.00 -6.11
C LYS A 51 -1.49 -24.60 -7.52
N PHE A 52 -1.00 -23.45 -8.00
CA PHE A 52 -1.25 -22.98 -9.37
C PHE A 52 -0.67 -23.95 -10.40
N HIS A 53 0.56 -24.45 -10.15
CA HIS A 53 1.18 -25.47 -11.02
C HIS A 53 0.28 -26.70 -11.12
N ALA A 54 -0.17 -27.23 -9.97
CA ALA A 54 -0.96 -28.47 -9.93
C ALA A 54 -2.40 -28.30 -10.43
N GLU A 55 -3.06 -27.18 -10.07
CA GLU A 55 -4.48 -26.96 -10.38
C GLU A 55 -4.72 -26.55 -11.84
N TYR A 56 -3.83 -25.71 -12.38
CA TYR A 56 -4.01 -25.09 -13.70
C TYR A 56 -2.99 -25.56 -14.73
N ASN A 57 -2.14 -26.55 -14.40
CA ASN A 57 -1.07 -27.06 -15.28
C ASN A 57 -0.14 -25.95 -15.79
N ILE A 58 0.13 -24.91 -14.94
CA ILE A 58 1.01 -23.80 -15.30
C ILE A 58 2.46 -24.27 -15.15
N THR A 59 3.27 -24.07 -16.19
CA THR A 59 4.69 -24.47 -16.17
C THR A 59 5.47 -23.70 -15.09
N LEU A 60 6.57 -24.28 -14.60
CA LEU A 60 7.43 -23.62 -13.61
C LEU A 60 8.02 -22.30 -14.13
N GLY A 61 8.29 -22.22 -15.43
CA GLY A 61 8.73 -20.98 -16.07
C GLY A 61 7.67 -19.89 -15.96
N ASN A 62 6.41 -20.23 -16.23
CA ASN A 62 5.29 -19.29 -16.10
C ASN A 62 5.03 -18.91 -14.63
N ILE A 63 5.25 -19.83 -13.69
CA ILE A 63 5.18 -19.52 -12.25
C ILE A 63 6.20 -18.42 -11.89
N ALA A 64 7.44 -18.54 -12.40
CA ALA A 64 8.47 -17.51 -12.17
C ALA A 64 8.06 -16.15 -12.75
N LEU A 65 7.34 -16.14 -13.88
CA LEU A 65 6.84 -14.90 -14.48
C LEU A 65 5.83 -14.16 -13.58
N ILE A 66 5.12 -14.86 -12.69
CA ILE A 66 4.17 -14.23 -11.75
C ILE A 66 4.93 -13.23 -10.86
N SER A 67 6.04 -13.67 -10.24
CA SER A 67 6.90 -12.77 -9.43
C SER A 67 7.50 -11.66 -10.28
N THR A 68 7.98 -12.01 -11.46
CA THR A 68 8.58 -11.02 -12.38
C THR A 68 7.57 -9.93 -12.73
N CYS A 69 6.34 -10.30 -13.07
CA CYS A 69 5.28 -9.33 -13.38
C CYS A 69 4.94 -8.46 -12.17
N PHE A 70 4.91 -9.04 -10.96
CA PHE A 70 4.65 -8.27 -9.74
C PHE A 70 5.71 -7.17 -9.57
N PHE A 71 6.99 -7.53 -9.52
CA PHE A 71 8.07 -6.56 -9.26
C PHE A 71 8.26 -5.59 -10.43
N PHE A 72 8.07 -6.05 -11.67
CA PHE A 72 8.14 -5.17 -12.84
C PHE A 72 7.01 -4.13 -12.83
N THR A 73 5.84 -4.51 -12.38
CA THR A 73 4.75 -3.55 -12.19
C THR A 73 5.10 -2.50 -11.12
N UNK A 74 5.65 -2.85 -10.09
CA UNK A 74 6.00 -2.13 -9.22
C UNK A 74 6.81 -1.23 -9.65
N LEU A 75 7.93 -1.51 -10.29
CA LEU A 75 8.91 -0.57 -10.87
C LEU A 75 8.25 0.48 -11.79
N ILE A 76 7.35 0.05 -12.64
CA ILE A 76 6.60 0.98 -13.52
C ILE A 76 5.80 1.98 -12.67
N VAL A 77 5.16 1.52 -11.60
CA VAL A 77 4.36 2.40 -10.71
C VAL A 77 5.28 3.43 -10.04
N ASP A 78 6.45 3.02 -9.56
CA ASP A 78 7.42 3.94 -8.93
C ASP A 78 7.81 5.07 -9.89
N LEU A 79 8.14 4.71 -11.14
CA LEU A 79 8.49 5.68 -12.18
C LEU A 79 7.31 6.61 -12.52
N PHE A 80 6.10 6.05 -12.54
CA PHE A 80 4.87 6.84 -12.77
C PHE A 80 4.65 7.82 -11.61
N CYS A 81 4.79 7.34 -10.36
CA CYS A 81 4.57 8.15 -9.16
C CYS A 81 5.53 9.33 -9.09
N ALA A 82 6.78 9.13 -9.42
CA ALA A 82 7.80 10.19 -9.43
C ALA A 82 7.43 11.38 -10.32
N LYS A 83 6.48 11.21 -11.23
CA LYS A 83 6.10 12.26 -12.17
C LYS A 83 4.64 12.76 -11.98
N PHE A 84 3.75 11.90 -11.56
CA PHE A 84 2.32 12.17 -11.66
C PHE A 84 1.57 12.27 -10.33
N VAL A 85 2.11 11.74 -9.23
CA VAL A 85 1.41 11.72 -7.93
C VAL A 85 1.06 13.12 -7.44
N ASP A 86 1.99 14.07 -7.54
CA ASP A 86 1.75 15.45 -7.07
C ASP A 86 0.62 16.14 -7.86
N LYS A 87 0.46 15.78 -9.14
CA LYS A 87 -0.60 16.33 -9.99
C LYS A 87 -1.96 15.69 -9.75
N ILE A 88 -1.98 14.37 -9.48
CA ILE A 88 -3.22 13.61 -9.25
C ILE A 88 -3.72 13.84 -7.83
N GLY A 89 -2.79 13.95 -6.88
CA GLY A 89 -3.06 14.14 -5.46
C GLY A 89 -2.98 12.83 -4.67
N TYR A 90 -2.33 12.92 -3.52
CA TYR A 90 -2.03 11.76 -2.65
C TYR A 90 -3.29 10.98 -2.26
N ARG A 91 -4.40 11.67 -1.95
CA ARG A 91 -5.63 10.99 -1.52
C ARG A 91 -6.19 10.08 -2.61
N ILE A 92 -6.26 10.59 -3.85
CA ILE A 92 -6.78 9.80 -4.99
C ILE A 92 -5.89 8.59 -5.21
N CYS A 93 -4.58 8.79 -5.22
CA CYS A 93 -3.61 7.73 -5.47
C CYS A 93 -3.67 6.64 -4.38
N ILE A 94 -3.70 7.03 -3.09
CA ILE A 94 -3.67 6.04 -2.00
C ILE A 94 -5.01 5.30 -1.85
N VAL A 95 -6.15 5.95 -2.13
CA VAL A 95 -7.46 5.27 -2.16
C VAL A 95 -7.51 4.29 -3.34
N THR A 96 -6.99 4.69 -4.51
CA THR A 96 -6.87 3.83 -5.69
C THR A 96 -5.97 2.63 -5.40
N SER A 97 -4.88 2.80 -4.64
CA SER A 97 -3.97 1.71 -4.29
C SER A 97 -4.68 0.60 -3.53
N GLU A 98 -5.47 0.97 -2.52
CA GLU A 98 -6.22 -0.02 -1.72
C GLU A 98 -7.31 -0.69 -2.57
N ALA A 99 -7.98 0.09 -3.44
CA ALA A 99 -9.00 -0.46 -4.34
C ALA A 99 -8.36 -1.47 -5.31
N CYS A 100 -7.22 -1.13 -5.91
CA CYS A 100 -6.48 -2.06 -6.79
C CYS A 100 -6.06 -3.32 -6.03
N SER A 101 -5.56 -3.16 -4.79
CA SER A 101 -5.16 -4.31 -3.96
C SER A 101 -6.35 -5.23 -3.68
N ALA A 102 -7.50 -4.66 -3.29
CA ALA A 102 -8.72 -5.43 -3.01
C ALA A 102 -9.23 -6.15 -4.28
N ILE A 103 -9.34 -5.40 -5.38
CA ILE A 103 -9.85 -5.94 -6.67
C ILE A 103 -8.91 -7.03 -7.18
N GLY A 104 -7.59 -6.81 -7.10
CA GLY A 104 -6.61 -7.78 -7.56
C GLY A 104 -6.61 -9.07 -6.74
N LEU A 105 -6.77 -8.98 -5.40
CA LEU A 105 -6.87 -10.17 -4.53
C LEU A 105 -8.15 -10.95 -4.80
N VAL A 106 -9.29 -10.26 -4.97
CA VAL A 106 -10.56 -10.90 -5.35
C VAL A 106 -10.45 -11.49 -6.77
N GLY A 107 -9.84 -10.73 -7.68
CA GLY A 107 -9.57 -11.18 -9.04
C GLY A 107 -8.76 -12.47 -9.06
N LEU A 108 -7.73 -12.57 -8.21
CA LEU A 108 -6.90 -13.79 -8.08
C LEU A 108 -7.75 -15.01 -7.73
N ALA A 109 -8.76 -14.84 -6.87
CA ALA A 109 -9.66 -15.94 -6.48
C ALA A 109 -10.54 -16.42 -7.62
N PHE A 110 -10.97 -15.54 -8.53
CA PHE A 110 -12.02 -15.86 -9.51
C PHE A 110 -11.57 -15.88 -10.97
N LEU A 111 -10.69 -14.94 -11.40
CA LEU A 111 -10.32 -14.80 -12.82
C LEU A 111 -9.67 -16.07 -13.41
N PRO A 112 -8.79 -16.80 -12.67
CA PRO A 112 -8.23 -18.04 -13.23
C PRO A 112 -9.27 -19.12 -13.55
N GLY A 113 -10.41 -19.09 -12.85
CA GLY A 113 -11.50 -20.04 -13.10
C GLY A 113 -12.51 -19.57 -14.14
N ILE A 114 -12.54 -18.27 -14.45
CA ILE A 114 -13.49 -17.67 -15.38
C ILE A 114 -12.89 -17.55 -16.79
N LEU A 115 -11.61 -17.18 -16.87
CA LEU A 115 -10.96 -16.95 -18.17
C LEU A 115 -10.57 -18.27 -18.84
N PRO A 116 -10.63 -18.32 -20.18
CA PRO A 116 -10.19 -19.52 -20.92
C PRO A 116 -8.72 -19.91 -20.64
N ASN A 117 -7.89 -18.92 -20.30
CA ASN A 117 -6.49 -19.14 -19.91
C ASN A 117 -6.31 -18.77 -18.43
N PRO A 118 -6.26 -19.75 -17.52
CA PRO A 118 -6.09 -19.47 -16.09
C PRO A 118 -4.83 -18.65 -15.77
N PHE A 119 -3.72 -18.87 -16.48
CA PHE A 119 -2.49 -18.11 -16.29
C PHE A 119 -2.70 -16.62 -16.56
N ALA A 120 -3.44 -16.28 -17.64
CA ALA A 120 -3.79 -14.88 -17.92
C ALA A 120 -4.60 -14.28 -16.77
N GLY A 121 -5.53 -15.04 -16.18
CA GLY A 121 -6.30 -14.59 -15.01
C GLY A 121 -5.43 -14.26 -13.80
N ILE A 122 -4.45 -15.12 -13.53
CA ILE A 122 -3.47 -14.87 -12.45
C ILE A 122 -2.66 -13.60 -12.75
N ILE A 123 -2.10 -13.47 -13.95
CA ILE A 123 -1.24 -12.32 -14.32
C ILE A 123 -2.03 -11.00 -14.24
N ILE A 124 -3.26 -10.96 -14.76
CA ILE A 124 -4.11 -9.76 -14.69
C ILE A 124 -4.34 -9.37 -13.22
N SER A 125 -4.69 -10.33 -12.38
CA SER A 125 -4.93 -10.11 -10.95
C SER A 125 -3.67 -9.58 -10.25
N VAL A 126 -2.52 -10.19 -10.55
CA VAL A 126 -1.21 -9.83 -10.00
C VAL A 126 -0.86 -8.38 -10.38
N ILE A 127 -1.01 -8.03 -11.66
CA ILE A 127 -0.73 -6.66 -12.13
C ILE A 127 -1.62 -5.66 -11.38
N ILE A 128 -2.91 -5.97 -11.22
CA ILE A 128 -3.85 -5.06 -10.54
C ILE A 128 -3.41 -4.82 -9.08
N TYR A 129 -3.16 -5.88 -8.30
CA TYR A 129 -2.76 -5.67 -6.90
C TYR A 129 -1.29 -5.19 -6.79
N ALA A 130 -0.43 -5.44 -7.77
CA ALA A 130 0.92 -4.88 -7.79
C ALA A 130 0.90 -3.36 -7.99
N ILE A 131 -0.03 -2.84 -8.82
CA ILE A 131 -0.27 -1.39 -8.92
C ILE A 131 -0.62 -0.84 -7.52
N GLY A 132 -1.52 -1.50 -6.82
CA GLY A 132 -1.88 -1.12 -5.45
C GLY A 132 -0.68 -1.11 -4.51
N SER A 133 0.09 -2.20 -4.54
CA SER A 133 1.28 -2.40 -3.71
C SER A 133 2.34 -1.30 -3.93
N GLY A 134 2.64 -0.99 -5.20
CA GLY A 134 3.60 0.07 -5.55
C GLY A 134 3.16 1.45 -5.09
N LEU A 135 1.88 1.78 -5.31
CA LEU A 135 1.33 3.06 -4.83
C LEU A 135 1.42 3.19 -3.30
N ILE A 136 1.14 2.12 -2.55
CA ILE A 136 1.27 2.11 -1.08
C ILE A 136 2.73 2.40 -0.69
N GLU A 137 3.66 1.71 -1.33
CA GLU A 137 5.11 1.83 -1.05
C GLU A 137 5.59 3.28 -1.18
N VAL A 138 5.23 3.92 -2.28
CA VAL A 138 5.68 5.29 -2.58
C VAL A 138 4.97 6.32 -1.69
N LEU A 139 3.69 6.12 -1.34
CA LEU A 139 2.86 7.17 -0.75
C LEU A 139 2.82 7.16 0.78
N CYS A 140 2.87 6.00 1.43
CA CYS A 140 2.67 5.95 2.89
C CYS A 140 3.77 6.65 3.66
N SER A 141 5.03 6.54 3.21
CA SER A 141 6.17 7.19 3.88
C SER A 141 6.07 8.73 3.82
N PRO A 142 5.85 9.36 2.64
CA PRO A 142 5.62 10.80 2.59
C PRO A 142 4.40 11.26 3.39
N ILE A 143 3.30 10.50 3.38
CA ILE A 143 2.10 10.84 4.16
C ILE A 143 2.42 10.89 5.66
N ILE A 144 3.16 9.89 6.17
CA ILE A 144 3.58 9.84 7.58
C ILE A 144 4.54 11.00 7.89
N GLU A 145 5.50 11.27 7.00
CA GLU A 145 6.50 12.33 7.17
C GLU A 145 5.85 13.72 7.22
N ALA A 146 4.81 13.94 6.42
CA ALA A 146 4.07 15.21 6.41
C ALA A 146 3.25 15.44 7.68
N CYS A 147 2.88 14.37 8.41
CA CYS A 147 2.06 14.49 9.61
C CYS A 147 2.85 15.07 10.79
N PRO A 148 2.20 15.88 11.66
CA PRO A 148 2.88 16.53 12.81
C PRO A 148 3.01 15.57 14.02
N PHE A 149 3.73 14.47 13.85
CA PHE A 149 4.03 13.55 14.96
C PHE A 149 5.25 14.00 15.73
N ASP A 150 5.22 13.87 17.06
CA ASP A 150 6.31 14.26 17.95
C ASP A 150 7.59 13.46 17.70
N ASN A 151 7.45 12.18 17.36
CA ASN A 151 8.60 11.29 17.07
C ASN A 151 8.38 10.64 15.69
N LYS A 152 8.79 11.36 14.67
CA LYS A 152 8.67 10.95 13.26
C LYS A 152 9.52 9.71 12.95
N GLU A 153 10.75 9.66 13.50
CA GLU A 153 11.68 8.55 13.28
C GLU A 153 11.10 7.24 13.80
N ALA A 154 10.57 7.24 15.02
CA ALA A 154 9.94 6.06 15.60
C ALA A 154 8.67 5.67 14.82
N THR A 155 7.87 6.65 14.38
CA THR A 155 6.64 6.38 13.61
C THR A 155 7.00 5.76 12.25
N MET A 156 8.05 6.26 11.60
CA MET A 156 8.53 5.74 10.31
C MET A 156 9.10 4.32 10.47
N SER A 157 9.94 4.11 11.50
CA SER A 157 10.48 2.78 11.80
C SER A 157 9.36 1.76 12.06
N LEU A 158 8.33 2.19 12.80
CA LEU A 158 7.18 1.34 13.08
C LEU A 158 6.37 1.06 11.82
N LEU A 159 6.24 2.04 10.90
CA LEU A 159 5.57 1.86 9.60
C LEU A 159 6.20 0.68 8.84
N HIS A 160 7.52 0.69 8.70
CA HIS A 160 8.23 -0.38 8.00
C HIS A 160 8.15 -1.72 8.75
N SER A 161 8.09 -1.69 10.09
CA SER A 161 7.86 -2.89 10.90
C SER A 161 6.50 -3.53 10.60
N PHE A 162 5.48 -2.73 10.29
CA PHE A 162 4.16 -3.24 9.91
C PHE A 162 4.19 -4.05 8.61
N TYR A 163 5.10 -3.72 7.68
CA TYR A 163 5.32 -4.58 6.50
C TYR A 163 5.86 -5.96 6.93
N CYS A 164 6.87 -5.96 7.79
CA CYS A 164 7.47 -7.23 8.26
C CYS A 164 6.45 -8.08 9.02
N TRP A 165 5.68 -7.45 9.92
CA TRP A 165 4.62 -8.16 10.66
C TRP A 165 3.50 -8.62 9.72
N GLY A 166 3.19 -7.82 8.71
CA GLY A 166 2.21 -8.19 7.68
C GLY A 166 2.67 -9.41 6.87
N ALA A 167 3.96 -9.47 6.51
CA ALA A 167 4.53 -10.61 5.80
C ALA A 167 4.47 -11.89 6.66
N VAL A 168 4.95 -11.81 7.91
CA VAL A 168 4.89 -12.93 8.86
C VAL A 168 3.42 -13.33 9.10
N GLY A 169 2.55 -12.34 9.31
CA GLY A 169 1.12 -12.56 9.53
C GLY A 169 0.45 -13.26 8.34
N THR A 170 0.77 -12.83 7.12
CA THR A 170 0.23 -13.45 5.90
C THR A 170 0.63 -14.92 5.83
N ILE A 171 1.91 -15.22 6.08
CA ILE A 171 2.41 -16.60 6.04
C ILE A 171 1.74 -17.44 7.13
N LEU A 172 1.71 -16.94 8.37
CA LEU A 172 1.13 -17.67 9.51
C LEU A 172 -0.37 -17.92 9.33
N VAL A 173 -1.13 -16.89 8.97
CA VAL A 173 -2.58 -16.99 8.77
C VAL A 173 -2.87 -17.96 7.61
N SER A 174 -2.11 -17.86 6.52
CA SER A 174 -2.27 -18.77 5.37
C SER A 174 -1.95 -20.22 5.77
N THR A 175 -0.86 -20.43 6.49
CA THR A 175 -0.44 -21.78 6.96
C THR A 175 -1.52 -22.40 7.86
N ILE A 176 -2.00 -21.64 8.85
CA ILE A 176 -3.05 -22.11 9.76
C ILE A 176 -4.34 -22.39 9.00
N PHE A 177 -4.73 -21.46 8.11
CA PHE A 177 -5.95 -21.59 7.30
C PHE A 177 -5.90 -22.88 6.45
N PHE A 178 -4.78 -23.10 5.77
CA PHE A 178 -4.62 -24.28 4.92
C PHE A 178 -4.51 -25.58 5.73
N ALA A 179 -3.96 -25.53 6.94
CA ALA A 179 -3.94 -26.69 7.85
C ALA A 179 -5.35 -27.09 8.30
N VAL A 180 -6.24 -26.09 8.52
CA VAL A 180 -7.61 -26.33 9.00
C VAL A 180 -8.56 -26.66 7.86
N PHE A 181 -8.53 -25.89 6.77
CA PHE A 181 -9.53 -25.94 5.68
C PHE A 181 -9.00 -26.60 4.40
N GLY A 182 -7.72 -26.91 4.36
CA GLY A 182 -7.06 -27.47 3.17
C GLY A 182 -6.68 -26.39 2.15
N ILE A 183 -5.66 -26.68 1.35
CA ILE A 183 -5.14 -25.77 0.33
C ILE A 183 -6.17 -25.45 -0.75
N ASN A 184 -7.16 -26.30 -0.98
CA ASN A 184 -8.21 -26.08 -1.97
C ASN A 184 -9.13 -24.91 -1.62
N SER A 185 -9.09 -24.45 -0.36
CA SER A 185 -9.88 -23.31 0.13
C SER A 185 -9.17 -21.97 -0.10
N TRP A 186 -8.04 -21.93 -0.82
CA TRP A 186 -7.21 -20.74 -1.01
C TRP A 186 -7.99 -19.52 -1.55
N LYS A 187 -9.00 -19.77 -2.38
CA LYS A 187 -9.84 -18.70 -2.95
C LYS A 187 -10.58 -17.92 -1.86
N TRP A 188 -11.09 -18.63 -0.85
CA TRP A 188 -11.76 -18.00 0.30
C TRP A 188 -10.77 -17.16 1.12
N LEU A 189 -9.55 -17.66 1.29
CA LEU A 189 -8.53 -16.89 1.99
C LEU A 189 -8.16 -15.61 1.23
N ALA A 190 -8.05 -15.68 -0.11
CA ALA A 190 -7.79 -14.49 -0.93
C ALA A 190 -8.88 -13.42 -0.72
N VAL A 191 -10.15 -13.83 -0.68
CA VAL A 191 -11.29 -12.91 -0.45
C VAL A 191 -11.23 -12.35 0.98
N LEU A 192 -10.90 -13.18 1.99
CA LEU A 192 -10.77 -12.73 3.38
C LEU A 192 -9.64 -11.70 3.52
N LEU A 193 -8.49 -11.96 2.90
CA LEU A 193 -7.35 -11.03 2.93
C LEU A 193 -7.71 -9.70 2.22
N ALA A 194 -8.55 -9.74 1.19
CA ALA A 194 -9.01 -8.53 0.48
C ALA A 194 -9.89 -7.63 1.36
N LEU A 195 -10.42 -8.11 2.49
CA LEU A 195 -11.17 -7.26 3.43
C LEU A 195 -10.28 -6.18 4.04
N ILE A 196 -8.98 -6.44 4.23
CA ILE A 196 -8.05 -5.48 4.82
C ILE A 196 -7.94 -4.22 3.95
N PRO A 197 -7.54 -4.31 2.67
CA PRO A 197 -7.53 -3.12 1.82
C PRO A 197 -8.94 -2.52 1.61
N THR A 198 -9.99 -3.33 1.57
CA THR A 198 -11.36 -2.82 1.42
C THR A 198 -11.74 -1.89 2.57
N VAL A 199 -11.47 -2.30 3.81
CA VAL A 199 -11.72 -1.45 4.99
C VAL A 199 -10.81 -0.22 4.97
N ASN A 200 -9.56 -0.40 4.50
CA ASN A 200 -8.59 0.69 4.50
C ASN A 200 -8.90 1.76 3.44
N ILE A 201 -9.66 1.44 2.39
CA ILE A 201 -10.23 2.45 1.47
C ILE A 201 -10.97 3.54 2.27
N TYR A 202 -11.85 3.12 3.19
CA TYR A 202 -12.61 4.07 4.02
C TYR A 202 -11.69 4.89 4.93
N ASN A 203 -10.66 4.27 5.50
CA ASN A 203 -9.70 4.97 6.34
C ASN A 203 -8.98 6.09 5.56
N PHE A 204 -8.41 5.77 4.40
CA PHE A 204 -7.71 6.75 3.56
C PHE A 204 -8.65 7.80 2.95
N ALA A 205 -9.89 7.42 2.64
CA ALA A 205 -10.88 8.38 2.12
C ALA A 205 -11.23 9.46 3.15
N THR A 206 -11.14 9.15 4.46
CA THR A 206 -11.66 10.01 5.51
C THR A 206 -10.60 10.55 6.49
N CYS A 207 -9.34 10.08 6.43
CA CYS A 207 -8.27 10.60 7.28
C CYS A 207 -7.69 11.90 6.70
N PRO A 208 -7.11 12.79 7.52
CA PRO A 208 -6.39 13.95 7.00
C PRO A 208 -5.10 13.50 6.32
N ILE A 209 -4.81 14.04 5.13
CA ILE A 209 -3.56 13.79 4.41
C ILE A 209 -2.93 15.16 4.14
N GLU A 210 -1.71 15.34 4.63
CA GLU A 210 -0.91 16.54 4.42
C GLU A 210 0.10 16.30 3.29
N TYR A 211 0.60 17.36 2.72
CA TYR A 211 1.58 17.33 1.63
C TYR A 211 2.93 17.81 2.15
N LEU A 212 4.01 17.16 1.73
CA LEU A 212 5.38 17.58 2.09
C LEU A 212 5.82 18.81 1.32
N VAL A 213 5.34 18.96 0.10
CA VAL A 213 5.80 20.01 -0.84
C VAL A 213 4.57 20.69 -1.42
N ASP A 214 4.59 22.02 -1.48
CA ASP A 214 3.56 22.80 -2.17
C ASP A 214 3.60 22.49 -3.68
N GLU A 215 2.43 22.56 -4.33
CA GLU A 215 2.18 22.10 -5.71
C GLU A 215 3.21 22.58 -6.76
N ASN A 216 3.97 23.64 -6.46
CA ASN A 216 4.90 24.26 -7.42
C ASN A 216 6.37 24.20 -6.99
N GLU A 217 6.72 23.48 -5.92
CA GLU A 217 8.07 23.45 -5.36
C GLU A 217 8.82 22.13 -5.59
N GLY A 218 8.26 21.20 -6.33
CA GLY A 218 8.90 19.92 -6.64
C GLY A 218 10.13 20.10 -7.54
N MET A 219 11.23 19.41 -7.19
CA MET A 219 12.45 19.41 -8.02
C MET A 219 12.21 18.63 -9.31
N SER A 220 12.58 19.19 -10.46
CA SER A 220 12.48 18.45 -11.73
C SER A 220 13.43 17.26 -11.76
N ILE A 221 13.06 16.22 -12.50
CA ILE A 221 13.88 15.01 -12.67
C ILE A 221 15.26 15.38 -13.20
N SER A 222 15.35 16.33 -14.14
CA SER A 222 16.62 16.81 -14.69
C SER A 222 17.49 17.48 -13.61
N ALA A 223 16.89 18.25 -12.70
CA ALA A 223 17.61 18.87 -11.60
C ALA A 223 18.10 17.83 -10.59
N LEU A 224 17.28 16.80 -10.34
CA LEU A 224 17.64 15.68 -9.44
C LEU A 224 18.91 14.97 -9.92
N PHE A 225 18.99 14.62 -11.21
CA PHE A 225 20.18 13.96 -11.80
C PHE A 225 21.44 14.84 -11.75
N LYS A 226 21.29 16.16 -11.62
CA LYS A 226 22.44 17.10 -11.50
C LYS A 226 22.91 17.26 -10.06
N THR A 227 22.16 16.74 -9.08
CA THR A 227 22.49 16.87 -7.67
C THR A 227 23.45 15.75 -7.23
N PRO A 228 24.68 16.08 -6.76
CA PRO A 228 25.62 15.02 -6.34
C PRO A 228 25.08 14.13 -5.23
N LEU A 229 24.27 14.69 -4.32
CA LEU A 229 23.67 13.94 -3.22
C LEU A 229 22.78 12.79 -3.72
N PHE A 230 22.10 12.96 -4.86
CA PHE A 230 21.31 11.92 -5.49
C PHE A 230 22.16 10.69 -5.84
N TRP A 231 23.34 10.90 -6.45
CA TRP A 231 24.24 9.82 -6.81
C TRP A 231 24.86 9.14 -5.60
N ILE A 232 25.19 9.92 -4.57
CA ILE A 232 25.71 9.39 -3.30
C ILE A 232 24.65 8.46 -2.67
N ALA A 233 23.37 8.88 -2.66
CA ALA A 233 22.29 8.09 -2.08
C ALA A 233 22.00 6.79 -2.87
N ILE A 234 22.33 6.77 -4.18
CA ILE A 234 22.17 5.55 -4.99
C ILE A 234 23.28 4.53 -4.70
N ILE A 235 24.50 5.03 -4.38
CA ILE A 235 25.68 4.16 -4.18
C ILE A 235 25.71 3.58 -2.76
N LEU A 236 25.18 4.28 -1.74
CA LEU A 236 25.12 3.84 -0.34
C LEU A 236 23.98 2.88 -0.08
#